data_0f146229eebccf5b0a7fdcbd1c652415
#
_entry.id   0f146229eebccf5b0a7fdcbd1c652415
#
_cell.length_a   1.000
_cell.length_b   1.000
_cell.length_c   1.000
_cell.angle_alpha   90.00
_cell.angle_beta   90.00
_cell.angle_gamma   90.00
#
_symmetry.space_group_name_H-M   'P 1'
#
loop_
_entity.id
_entity.type
_entity.pdbx_description
1 polymer ?
#
loop_
_entity_poly.entity_id
_entity_poly.type
_entity_poly.pdbx_seq_one_letter_code
_entity_poly.pdbx_strand_id
1 'polypeptide(L)'
;MVITLPSPQVGAYPCGYSSARLGTRTQSCARDLTRLRREVVTIACVSVIPLVFTSGWASGINAYAVVLLLGLFGATGVSDEVPAALQRTDVLIVAGVLFLCEAVADKIPYVDSVWDTAHTVIRPVAGAVVAALLAGESGSLPELAAGAIGGSTALMSHLVKAGTRMAVNTSPEPFSNIGLSIAEDLGVAGIVTFAVFNPVAAAVIAAVLLALGIVTVLFLASRIRRFLRRRAQRRAEKRPAPAGGLRPDG
;
A
#
# COMPACT_ATOMS: atom_id res chain seq x y z
N MET A 1 -0.21 5.52 28.63
CA MET A 1 -0.11 4.47 29.65
C MET A 1 0.54 3.27 28.97
N VAL A 2 1.87 3.25 29.04
CA VAL A 2 2.71 2.24 28.38
C VAL A 2 2.66 0.98 29.26
N ILE A 3 2.06 -0.09 28.76
CA ILE A 3 2.13 -1.41 29.41
C ILE A 3 3.43 -2.03 28.96
N THR A 4 4.49 -1.87 29.76
CA THR A 4 5.73 -2.62 29.66
C THR A 4 5.45 -4.06 30.07
N LEU A 5 5.39 -4.96 29.07
CA LEU A 5 5.42 -6.41 29.35
C LEU A 5 6.81 -6.78 29.86
N PRO A 6 6.91 -7.55 30.95
CA PRO A 6 8.20 -7.98 31.45
C PRO A 6 8.86 -8.93 30.45
N SER A 7 10.15 -8.70 30.17
CA SER A 7 10.99 -9.62 29.43
C SER A 7 10.92 -11.04 30.01
N PRO A 8 10.78 -12.09 29.18
CA PRO A 8 10.78 -13.45 29.67
C PRO A 8 12.15 -13.76 30.28
N GLN A 9 12.19 -13.90 31.57
CA GLN A 9 13.33 -14.44 32.29
C GLN A 9 13.51 -15.89 31.84
N VAL A 10 14.52 -16.14 31.02
CA VAL A 10 14.97 -17.51 30.71
C VAL A 10 15.64 -18.06 31.96
N GLY A 11 14.82 -18.64 32.82
CA GLY A 11 15.31 -19.39 33.99
C GLY A 11 16.09 -20.61 33.53
N ALA A 12 17.37 -20.60 33.79
CA ALA A 12 18.23 -21.79 33.64
C ALA A 12 17.74 -22.89 34.59
N TYR A 13 17.04 -23.89 34.06
CA TYR A 13 16.68 -25.08 34.82
C TYR A 13 17.89 -26.06 34.80
N PRO A 14 18.37 -26.49 35.96
CA PRO A 14 19.43 -27.51 36.03
C PRO A 14 18.89 -28.85 35.53
N CYS A 15 19.46 -29.35 34.45
CA CYS A 15 19.23 -30.71 33.96
C CYS A 15 19.81 -31.71 34.97
N GLY A 16 18.98 -32.21 35.88
CA GLY A 16 19.32 -33.33 36.74
C GLY A 16 19.38 -34.63 35.92
N TYR A 17 20.53 -35.25 35.89
CA TYR A 17 20.82 -36.51 35.24
C TYR A 17 20.02 -37.65 35.91
N SER A 18 19.10 -38.26 35.21
CA SER A 18 18.53 -39.57 35.51
C SER A 18 18.28 -40.36 34.23
N SER A 19 19.04 -41.40 34.03
CA SER A 19 19.25 -42.13 32.78
C SER A 19 18.19 -43.19 32.42
N ALA A 20 16.95 -43.07 32.89
CA ALA A 20 15.95 -44.13 32.68
C ALA A 20 14.66 -43.74 31.95
N ARG A 21 14.52 -42.49 31.43
CA ARG A 21 13.34 -42.05 30.63
C ARG A 21 13.69 -41.04 29.52
N LEU A 22 14.73 -41.33 28.74
CA LEU A 22 15.19 -40.38 27.70
C LEU A 22 14.26 -40.29 26.47
N GLY A 23 13.50 -41.33 26.14
CA GLY A 23 12.73 -41.38 24.89
C GLY A 23 11.46 -40.53 24.87
N THR A 24 10.79 -40.35 26.00
CA THR A 24 9.49 -39.64 26.06
C THR A 24 9.63 -38.14 26.35
N ARG A 25 10.68 -37.74 27.11
CA ARG A 25 10.94 -36.34 27.44
C ARG A 25 11.51 -35.53 26.28
N THR A 26 12.36 -36.11 25.46
CA THR A 26 12.90 -35.46 24.27
C THR A 26 11.83 -35.24 23.21
N GLN A 27 10.87 -36.15 23.05
CA GLN A 27 9.75 -35.99 22.15
C GLN A 27 8.71 -34.97 22.65
N SER A 28 8.55 -34.82 23.98
CA SER A 28 7.70 -33.80 24.56
C SER A 28 8.31 -32.41 24.36
N CYS A 29 9.59 -32.23 24.68
CA CYS A 29 10.32 -30.99 24.51
C CYS A 29 10.36 -30.53 23.03
N ALA A 30 10.58 -31.48 22.10
CA ALA A 30 10.55 -31.18 20.67
C ALA A 30 9.13 -30.76 20.19
N ARG A 31 8.07 -31.35 20.72
CA ARG A 31 6.69 -30.99 20.44
C ARG A 31 6.34 -29.60 21.00
N ASP A 32 6.78 -29.29 22.20
CA ASP A 32 6.56 -28.00 22.83
C ASP A 32 7.32 -26.89 22.11
N LEU A 33 8.55 -27.13 21.67
CA LEU A 33 9.32 -26.19 20.85
C LEU A 33 8.68 -25.95 19.48
N THR A 34 8.16 -26.99 18.83
CA THR A 34 7.46 -26.85 17.55
C THR A 34 6.12 -26.14 17.72
N ARG A 35 5.43 -26.32 18.83
CA ARG A 35 4.19 -25.60 19.15
C ARG A 35 4.46 -24.13 19.43
N LEU A 36 5.44 -23.82 20.29
CA LEU A 36 5.86 -22.44 20.57
C LEU A 36 6.32 -21.72 19.29
N ARG A 37 7.11 -22.40 18.45
CA ARG A 37 7.51 -21.86 17.16
C ARG A 37 6.30 -21.55 16.25
N ARG A 38 5.30 -22.45 16.21
CA ARG A 38 4.06 -22.21 15.45
C ARG A 38 3.28 -21.03 16.01
N GLU A 39 3.14 -20.92 17.32
CA GLU A 39 2.43 -19.81 17.95
C GLU A 39 3.13 -18.47 17.71
N VAL A 40 4.45 -18.42 17.84
CA VAL A 40 5.25 -17.21 17.55
C VAL A 40 5.16 -16.83 16.07
N VAL A 41 5.30 -17.79 15.16
CA VAL A 41 5.16 -17.54 13.70
C VAL A 41 3.74 -17.09 13.38
N THR A 42 2.71 -17.68 14.01
CA THR A 42 1.31 -17.29 13.77
C THR A 42 1.05 -15.87 14.24
N ILE A 43 1.54 -15.47 15.42
CA ILE A 43 1.38 -14.12 15.96
C ILE A 43 2.14 -13.11 15.09
N ALA A 44 3.37 -13.41 14.70
CA ALA A 44 4.16 -12.56 13.81
C ALA A 44 3.52 -12.41 12.42
N CYS A 45 2.98 -13.49 11.84
CA CYS A 45 2.22 -13.41 10.58
C CYS A 45 0.96 -12.56 10.70
N VAL A 46 0.27 -12.59 11.85
CA VAL A 46 -0.96 -11.81 12.07
C VAL A 46 -0.68 -10.31 12.12
N SER A 47 0.51 -9.89 12.53
CA SER A 47 0.87 -8.45 12.55
C SER A 47 1.52 -7.97 11.26
N VAL A 48 2.37 -8.78 10.63
CA VAL A 48 3.17 -8.37 9.47
C VAL A 48 2.36 -8.29 8.19
N ILE A 49 1.49 -9.26 7.90
CA ILE A 49 0.67 -9.23 6.68
C ILE A 49 -0.21 -7.98 6.60
N PRO A 50 -0.94 -7.58 7.67
CA PRO A 50 -1.67 -6.32 7.68
C PRO A 50 -0.79 -5.10 7.45
N LEU A 51 0.39 -5.04 8.06
CA LEU A 51 1.32 -3.92 7.90
C LEU A 51 1.88 -3.85 6.47
N VAL A 52 2.27 -4.99 5.88
CA VAL A 52 2.70 -5.13 4.48
C VAL A 52 1.60 -4.67 3.52
N PHE A 53 0.36 -5.11 3.74
CA PHE A 53 -0.77 -4.69 2.92
C PHE A 53 -1.03 -3.18 3.02
N THR A 54 -1.04 -2.65 4.24
CA THR A 54 -1.33 -1.23 4.49
C THR A 54 -0.23 -0.32 3.94
N SER A 55 1.04 -0.68 4.15
CA SER A 55 2.19 0.07 3.60
C SER A 55 2.20 0.03 2.07
N GLY A 56 1.86 -1.11 1.47
CA GLY A 56 1.66 -1.23 0.03
C GLY A 56 0.56 -0.30 -0.48
N TRP A 57 -0.63 -0.36 0.13
CA TRP A 57 -1.75 0.52 -0.20
C TRP A 57 -1.38 1.99 -0.10
N ALA A 58 -0.76 2.40 0.99
CA ALA A 58 -0.32 3.78 1.22
C ALA A 58 0.75 4.21 0.21
N SER A 59 1.72 3.32 -0.12
CA SER A 59 2.77 3.58 -1.11
C SER A 59 2.21 3.83 -2.52
N GLY A 60 1.08 3.23 -2.86
CA GLY A 60 0.41 3.50 -4.13
C GLY A 60 -0.23 4.88 -4.21
N ILE A 61 -0.46 5.55 -3.07
CA ILE A 61 -0.98 6.92 -3.01
C ILE A 61 0.18 7.91 -2.90
N ASN A 62 1.08 7.71 -1.93
CA ASN A 62 2.29 8.51 -1.74
C ASN A 62 3.42 7.66 -1.14
N ALA A 63 4.29 7.12 -2.01
CA ALA A 63 5.37 6.23 -1.59
C ALA A 63 6.42 6.93 -0.71
N TYR A 64 6.69 8.18 -0.99
CA TYR A 64 7.69 8.96 -0.25
C TYR A 64 7.23 9.29 1.16
N ALA A 65 5.94 9.59 1.34
CA ALA A 65 5.34 9.76 2.66
C ALA A 65 5.43 8.48 3.50
N VAL A 66 5.21 7.31 2.90
CA VAL A 66 5.33 6.03 3.61
C VAL A 66 6.74 5.79 4.08
N VAL A 67 7.74 5.93 3.20
CA VAL A 67 9.16 5.76 3.55
C VAL A 67 9.58 6.75 4.63
N LEU A 68 9.18 8.02 4.48
CA LEU A 68 9.50 9.08 5.44
C LEU A 68 8.88 8.82 6.82
N LEU A 69 7.60 8.48 6.88
CA LEU A 69 6.89 8.25 8.15
C LEU A 69 7.40 7.00 8.86
N LEU A 70 7.50 5.86 8.16
CA LEU A 70 8.04 4.64 8.75
C LEU A 70 9.47 4.84 9.21
N GLY A 71 10.32 5.44 8.37
CA GLY A 71 11.71 5.71 8.72
C GLY A 71 11.86 6.64 9.93
N LEU A 72 11.02 7.69 10.05
CA LEU A 72 11.00 8.56 11.23
C LEU A 72 10.53 7.79 12.48
N PHE A 73 9.51 6.94 12.38
CA PHE A 73 9.04 6.15 13.54
C PHE A 73 10.12 5.16 14.02
N GLY A 74 10.88 4.54 13.11
CA GLY A 74 12.01 3.72 13.49
C GLY A 74 13.15 4.55 14.10
N ALA A 75 13.56 5.64 13.45
CA ALA A 75 14.67 6.49 13.91
C ALA A 75 14.39 7.17 15.27
N THR A 76 13.12 7.43 15.60
CA THR A 76 12.72 8.02 16.89
C THR A 76 12.40 6.97 17.96
N GLY A 77 12.49 5.68 17.65
CA GLY A 77 12.20 4.60 18.59
C GLY A 77 10.71 4.41 18.89
N VAL A 78 9.82 4.96 18.06
CA VAL A 78 8.37 4.75 18.19
C VAL A 78 7.98 3.33 17.78
N SER A 79 8.73 2.71 16.87
CA SER A 79 8.50 1.36 16.42
C SER A 79 9.83 0.65 16.15
N ASP A 80 10.06 -0.46 16.87
CA ASP A 80 11.23 -1.33 16.68
C ASP A 80 11.06 -2.29 15.48
N GLU A 81 9.86 -2.36 14.89
CA GLU A 81 9.56 -3.23 13.74
C GLU A 81 9.97 -2.60 12.39
N VAL A 82 10.41 -1.34 12.40
CA VAL A 82 10.81 -0.64 11.18
C VAL A 82 12.26 -0.99 10.83
N PRO A 83 12.52 -1.50 9.60
CA PRO A 83 13.86 -1.87 9.15
C PRO A 83 14.87 -0.72 9.25
N ALA A 84 16.08 -1.03 9.70
CA ALA A 84 17.19 -0.06 9.79
C ALA A 84 17.49 0.62 8.45
N ALA A 85 17.24 -0.06 7.33
CA ALA A 85 17.40 0.51 5.99
C ALA A 85 16.55 1.75 5.74
N LEU A 86 15.33 1.81 6.30
CA LEU A 86 14.43 2.97 6.17
C LEU A 86 14.78 4.11 7.12
N GLN A 87 15.51 3.81 8.22
CA GLN A 87 15.89 4.79 9.25
C GLN A 87 17.13 5.61 8.87
N ARG A 88 17.80 5.27 7.77
CA ARG A 88 19.02 5.96 7.32
C ARG A 88 18.73 7.42 7.00
N THR A 89 19.59 8.32 7.45
CA THR A 89 19.42 9.75 7.26
C THR A 89 19.39 10.16 5.79
N ASP A 90 20.18 9.52 4.93
CA ASP A 90 20.17 9.77 3.49
C ASP A 90 18.83 9.37 2.85
N VAL A 91 18.25 8.23 3.26
CA VAL A 91 16.93 7.78 2.81
C VAL A 91 15.83 8.76 3.27
N LEU A 92 15.88 9.21 4.53
CA LEU A 92 14.93 10.19 5.08
C LEU A 92 15.00 11.53 4.36
N ILE A 93 16.21 12.03 4.08
CA ILE A 93 16.39 13.30 3.35
C ILE A 93 15.82 13.17 1.93
N VAL A 94 16.18 12.10 1.19
CA VAL A 94 15.69 11.88 -0.17
C VAL A 94 14.17 11.71 -0.18
N ALA A 95 13.62 10.91 0.73
CA ALA A 95 12.17 10.72 0.85
C ALA A 95 11.45 12.03 1.18
N GLY A 96 12.01 12.85 2.07
CA GLY A 96 11.46 14.17 2.41
C GLY A 96 11.46 15.15 1.24
N VAL A 97 12.55 15.22 0.48
CA VAL A 97 12.63 16.07 -0.72
C VAL A 97 11.64 15.61 -1.77
N LEU A 98 11.58 14.29 -2.05
CA LEU A 98 10.65 13.75 -3.05
C LEU A 98 9.19 13.87 -2.61
N PHE A 99 8.89 13.76 -1.31
CA PHE A 99 7.58 14.05 -0.76
C PHE A 99 7.15 15.50 -1.03
N LEU A 100 8.04 16.46 -0.81
CA LEU A 100 7.77 17.87 -1.10
C LEU A 100 7.56 18.11 -2.60
N CYS A 101 8.37 17.48 -3.46
CA CYS A 101 8.18 17.53 -4.91
C CYS A 101 6.82 16.97 -5.33
N GLU A 102 6.42 15.82 -4.78
CA GLU A 102 5.11 15.21 -5.03
C GLU A 102 3.99 16.12 -4.54
N ALA A 103 4.11 16.65 -3.31
CA ALA A 103 3.12 17.55 -2.75
C ALA A 103 2.88 18.82 -3.58
N VAL A 104 3.90 19.32 -4.29
CA VAL A 104 3.78 20.45 -5.22
C VAL A 104 3.20 19.99 -6.57
N ALA A 105 3.75 18.90 -7.13
CA ALA A 105 3.31 18.36 -8.43
C ALA A 105 1.83 18.00 -8.43
N ASP A 106 1.36 17.39 -7.35
CA ASP A 106 -0.03 16.97 -7.16
C ASP A 106 -1.04 18.12 -7.10
N LYS A 107 -0.59 19.36 -6.89
CA LYS A 107 -1.47 20.56 -6.83
C LYS A 107 -1.58 21.30 -8.15
N ILE A 108 -0.74 20.96 -9.14
CA ILE A 108 -0.71 21.63 -10.44
C ILE A 108 -1.40 20.73 -11.47
N PRO A 109 -2.61 21.11 -11.98
CA PRO A 109 -3.29 20.33 -13.00
C PRO A 109 -2.39 20.06 -14.22
N TYR A 110 -2.50 18.88 -14.81
CA TYR A 110 -1.66 18.32 -15.87
C TYR A 110 -0.25 17.89 -15.44
N VAL A 111 0.43 18.59 -14.52
CA VAL A 111 1.71 18.14 -13.92
C VAL A 111 1.46 16.89 -13.10
N ASP A 112 0.37 16.85 -12.34
CA ASP A 112 -0.09 15.67 -11.59
C ASP A 112 -0.24 14.45 -12.49
N SER A 113 -0.83 14.59 -13.67
CA SER A 113 -1.05 13.49 -14.61
C SER A 113 0.26 12.95 -15.20
N VAL A 114 1.22 13.83 -15.49
CA VAL A 114 2.57 13.42 -15.95
C VAL A 114 3.32 12.74 -14.81
N TRP A 115 3.24 13.30 -13.61
CA TRP A 115 3.84 12.75 -12.40
C TRP A 115 3.29 11.35 -12.09
N ASP A 116 1.97 11.19 -12.10
CA ASP A 116 1.30 9.91 -11.90
C ASP A 116 1.67 8.88 -12.97
N THR A 117 1.88 9.30 -14.23
CA THR A 117 2.34 8.40 -15.29
C THR A 117 3.72 7.82 -14.98
N ALA A 118 4.69 8.64 -14.55
CA ALA A 118 6.00 8.18 -14.13
C ALA A 118 5.89 7.25 -12.90
N HIS A 119 5.00 7.59 -11.97
CA HIS A 119 4.79 6.85 -10.74
C HIS A 119 4.00 5.53 -10.90
N THR A 120 3.46 5.23 -12.07
CA THR A 120 2.84 3.93 -12.36
C THR A 120 3.81 2.76 -12.18
N VAL A 121 5.12 3.00 -12.34
CA VAL A 121 6.17 2.01 -12.08
C VAL A 121 6.81 2.23 -10.71
N ILE A 122 7.09 3.48 -10.34
CA ILE A 122 7.82 3.83 -9.12
C ILE A 122 7.08 3.36 -7.86
N ARG A 123 5.78 3.64 -7.76
CA ARG A 123 4.98 3.32 -6.56
C ARG A 123 4.83 1.81 -6.31
N PRO A 124 4.51 0.96 -7.31
CA PRO A 124 4.50 -0.49 -7.10
C PRO A 124 5.85 -1.05 -6.69
N VAL A 125 6.95 -0.55 -7.27
CA VAL A 125 8.31 -0.97 -6.90
C VAL A 125 8.62 -0.53 -5.47
N ALA A 126 8.35 0.73 -5.11
CA ALA A 126 8.54 1.22 -3.74
C ALA A 126 7.70 0.43 -2.72
N GLY A 127 6.42 0.18 -3.02
CA GLY A 127 5.54 -0.64 -2.18
C GLY A 127 6.04 -2.08 -2.02
N ALA A 128 6.59 -2.67 -3.07
CA ALA A 128 7.19 -4.00 -3.01
C ALA A 128 8.45 -4.01 -2.13
N VAL A 129 9.32 -3.02 -2.28
CA VAL A 129 10.57 -2.91 -1.50
C VAL A 129 10.26 -2.68 -0.02
N VAL A 130 9.38 -1.73 0.31
CA VAL A 130 8.98 -1.46 1.71
C VAL A 130 8.37 -2.71 2.35
N ALA A 131 7.48 -3.39 1.65
CA ALA A 131 6.84 -4.61 2.12
C ALA A 131 7.85 -5.76 2.35
N ALA A 132 8.80 -5.95 1.42
CA ALA A 132 9.86 -6.95 1.55
C ALA A 132 10.77 -6.66 2.73
N LEU A 133 11.16 -5.40 2.94
CA LEU A 133 11.98 -4.98 4.09
C LEU A 133 11.27 -5.24 5.42
N LEU A 134 9.98 -4.87 5.54
CA LEU A 134 9.17 -5.13 6.75
C LEU A 134 9.04 -6.63 7.05
N ALA A 135 8.89 -7.46 6.03
CA ALA A 135 8.82 -8.91 6.19
C ALA A 135 10.17 -9.52 6.57
N GLY A 136 11.26 -9.01 6.00
CA GLY A 136 12.62 -9.45 6.31
C GLY A 136 12.99 -9.21 7.77
N GLU A 137 12.64 -8.06 8.32
CA GLU A 137 12.86 -7.73 9.73
C GLU A 137 12.11 -8.67 10.67
N SER A 138 10.87 -9.01 10.34
CA SER A 138 10.04 -9.91 11.14
C SER A 138 10.41 -11.39 11.00
N GLY A 139 11.04 -11.79 9.89
CA GLY A 139 11.37 -13.18 9.56
C GLY A 139 10.17 -14.14 9.46
N SER A 140 8.94 -13.61 9.45
CA SER A 140 7.71 -14.40 9.51
C SER A 140 7.07 -14.68 8.15
N LEU A 141 7.39 -13.88 7.13
CA LEU A 141 6.90 -14.00 5.76
C LEU A 141 8.07 -13.93 4.78
N PRO A 142 8.12 -14.79 3.74
CA PRO A 142 9.14 -14.65 2.70
C PRO A 142 9.08 -13.25 2.05
N GLU A 143 10.22 -12.57 1.96
CA GLU A 143 10.34 -11.21 1.42
C GLU A 143 9.73 -11.07 0.02
N LEU A 144 9.91 -12.09 -0.83
CA LEU A 144 9.33 -12.13 -2.17
C LEU A 144 7.80 -12.12 -2.14
N ALA A 145 7.18 -12.88 -1.23
CA ALA A 145 5.73 -12.91 -1.08
C ALA A 145 5.20 -11.58 -0.54
N ALA A 146 5.89 -11.00 0.44
CA ALA A 146 5.56 -9.68 0.97
C ALA A 146 5.68 -8.59 -0.11
N GLY A 147 6.77 -8.61 -0.88
CA GLY A 147 6.99 -7.71 -2.00
C GLY A 147 5.89 -7.83 -3.06
N ALA A 148 5.45 -9.05 -3.38
CA ALA A 148 4.34 -9.26 -4.31
C ALA A 148 3.01 -8.69 -3.77
N ILE A 149 2.71 -8.87 -2.48
CA ILE A 149 1.52 -8.28 -1.82
C ILE A 149 1.62 -6.76 -1.84
N GLY A 150 2.71 -6.19 -1.33
CA GLY A 150 2.90 -4.73 -1.24
C GLY A 150 2.90 -4.06 -2.61
N GLY A 151 3.61 -4.61 -3.59
CA GLY A 151 3.67 -4.08 -4.94
C GLY A 151 2.35 -4.13 -5.69
N SER A 152 1.62 -5.25 -5.61
CA SER A 152 0.29 -5.38 -6.23
C SER A 152 -0.73 -4.45 -5.58
N THR A 153 -0.71 -4.32 -4.26
CA THR A 153 -1.60 -3.42 -3.52
C THR A 153 -1.27 -1.96 -3.85
N ALA A 154 0.01 -1.60 -3.95
CA ALA A 154 0.45 -0.28 -4.38
C ALA A 154 0.01 0.05 -5.80
N LEU A 155 0.12 -0.91 -6.73
CA LEU A 155 -0.38 -0.72 -8.10
C LEU A 155 -1.88 -0.45 -8.11
N MET A 156 -2.66 -1.25 -7.37
CA MET A 156 -4.13 -1.09 -7.32
C MET A 156 -4.54 0.27 -6.73
N SER A 157 -3.95 0.69 -5.62
CA SER A 157 -4.25 1.99 -5.01
C SER A 157 -3.76 3.16 -5.89
N HIS A 158 -2.62 3.01 -6.58
CA HIS A 158 -2.17 3.99 -7.56
C HIS A 158 -3.15 4.15 -8.74
N LEU A 159 -3.67 3.04 -9.28
CA LEU A 159 -4.67 3.09 -10.35
C LEU A 159 -5.97 3.77 -9.90
N VAL A 160 -6.35 3.59 -8.64
CA VAL A 160 -7.48 4.32 -8.05
C VAL A 160 -7.16 5.82 -7.97
N LYS A 161 -5.99 6.21 -7.44
CA LYS A 161 -5.55 7.61 -7.37
C LYS A 161 -5.54 8.24 -8.76
N ALA A 162 -4.85 7.67 -9.72
CA ALA A 162 -4.76 8.19 -11.08
C ALA A 162 -6.14 8.27 -11.77
N GLY A 163 -7.01 7.27 -11.54
CA GLY A 163 -8.38 7.28 -12.09
C GLY A 163 -9.26 8.37 -11.49
N THR A 164 -9.19 8.62 -10.20
CA THR A 164 -9.94 9.71 -9.54
C THR A 164 -9.42 11.07 -9.97
N ARG A 165 -8.09 11.25 -10.06
CA ARG A 165 -7.49 12.51 -10.57
C ARG A 165 -7.85 12.78 -12.00
N MET A 166 -7.82 11.78 -12.88
CA MET A 166 -8.28 11.93 -14.26
C MET A 166 -9.73 12.41 -14.34
N ALA A 167 -10.60 11.93 -13.45
CA ALA A 167 -11.99 12.38 -13.39
C ALA A 167 -12.11 13.82 -12.85
N VAL A 168 -11.34 14.19 -11.82
CA VAL A 168 -11.33 15.54 -11.25
C VAL A 168 -10.77 16.56 -12.24
N ASN A 169 -9.71 16.22 -12.97
CA ASN A 169 -9.09 17.08 -13.99
C ASN A 169 -10.00 17.37 -15.20
N THR A 170 -11.12 16.65 -15.35
CA THR A 170 -12.16 17.03 -16.33
C THR A 170 -13.03 18.21 -15.87
N SER A 171 -12.97 18.59 -14.59
CA SER A 171 -13.62 19.76 -14.02
C SER A 171 -12.75 21.01 -14.20
N PRO A 172 -13.31 22.18 -14.56
CA PRO A 172 -12.53 23.41 -14.74
C PRO A 172 -12.05 24.03 -13.39
N GLU A 173 -12.34 23.40 -12.25
CA GLU A 173 -12.08 23.97 -10.93
C GLU A 173 -10.80 23.40 -10.31
N PRO A 174 -9.74 24.25 -10.08
CA PRO A 174 -8.48 23.79 -9.47
C PRO A 174 -8.62 23.40 -8.00
N PHE A 175 -9.63 23.91 -7.28
CA PHE A 175 -9.84 23.68 -5.85
C PHE A 175 -10.12 22.21 -5.51
N SER A 176 -10.85 21.50 -6.37
CA SER A 176 -11.15 20.09 -6.17
C SER A 176 -9.89 19.21 -6.23
N ASN A 177 -8.93 19.54 -7.11
CA ASN A 177 -7.65 18.82 -7.20
C ASN A 177 -6.78 19.07 -5.97
N ILE A 178 -6.69 20.32 -5.49
CA ILE A 178 -5.95 20.66 -4.28
C ILE A 178 -6.55 19.97 -3.05
N GLY A 179 -7.88 20.01 -2.91
CA GLY A 179 -8.59 19.36 -1.81
C GLY A 179 -8.38 17.85 -1.79
N LEU A 180 -8.41 17.20 -2.96
CA LEU A 180 -8.15 15.77 -3.09
C LEU A 180 -6.71 15.43 -2.70
N SER A 181 -5.71 16.19 -3.18
CA SER A 181 -4.30 16.01 -2.81
C SER A 181 -4.08 16.07 -1.29
N ILE A 182 -4.62 17.08 -0.64
CA ILE A 182 -4.50 17.23 0.82
C ILE A 182 -5.18 16.05 1.54
N ALA A 183 -6.35 15.62 1.09
CA ALA A 183 -7.06 14.49 1.69
C ALA A 183 -6.29 13.17 1.52
N GLU A 184 -5.64 12.95 0.38
CA GLU A 184 -4.77 11.79 0.12
C GLU A 184 -3.57 11.79 1.06
N ASP A 185 -2.84 12.90 1.17
CA ASP A 185 -1.65 13.03 2.03
C ASP A 185 -2.00 12.84 3.52
N LEU A 186 -3.07 13.47 3.99
CA LEU A 186 -3.56 13.30 5.36
C LEU A 186 -4.06 11.87 5.62
N GLY A 187 -4.72 11.26 4.63
CA GLY A 187 -5.17 9.88 4.69
C GLY A 187 -4.00 8.89 4.81
N VAL A 188 -2.96 9.06 3.98
CA VAL A 188 -1.73 8.25 4.07
C VAL A 188 -1.06 8.44 5.42
N ALA A 189 -0.85 9.69 5.85
CA ALA A 189 -0.21 9.98 7.11
C ALA A 189 -0.98 9.38 8.30
N GLY A 190 -2.30 9.53 8.32
CA GLY A 190 -3.15 8.98 9.37
C GLY A 190 -3.14 7.45 9.40
N ILE A 191 -3.31 6.80 8.25
CA ILE A 191 -3.40 5.33 8.18
C ILE A 191 -2.04 4.67 8.43
N VAL A 192 -0.94 5.22 7.91
CA VAL A 192 0.41 4.69 8.19
C VAL A 192 0.74 4.82 9.67
N THR A 193 0.45 6.00 10.28
CA THR A 193 0.64 6.20 11.72
C THR A 193 -0.22 5.21 12.51
N PHE A 194 -1.48 5.05 12.15
CA PHE A 194 -2.38 4.11 12.82
C PHE A 194 -1.96 2.65 12.66
N ALA A 195 -1.38 2.29 11.51
CA ALA A 195 -0.91 0.94 11.21
C ALA A 195 0.24 0.48 12.12
N VAL A 196 1.10 1.40 12.55
CA VAL A 196 2.19 1.11 13.49
C VAL A 196 1.64 0.65 14.86
N PHE A 197 0.51 1.21 15.30
CA PHE A 197 -0.10 0.87 16.59
C PHE A 197 -1.18 -0.21 16.48
N ASN A 198 -1.89 -0.29 15.37
CA ASN A 198 -3.03 -1.18 15.14
C ASN A 198 -3.04 -1.75 13.70
N PRO A 199 -2.10 -2.63 13.35
CA PRO A 199 -1.89 -3.05 11.96
C PRO A 199 -3.13 -3.72 11.34
N VAL A 200 -3.85 -4.56 12.09
CA VAL A 200 -5.05 -5.26 11.60
C VAL A 200 -6.19 -4.28 11.29
N ALA A 201 -6.45 -3.34 12.21
CA ALA A 201 -7.51 -2.35 12.00
C ALA A 201 -7.18 -1.41 10.84
N ALA A 202 -5.91 -0.99 10.71
CA ALA A 202 -5.45 -0.18 9.59
C ALA A 202 -5.61 -0.92 8.25
N ALA A 203 -5.27 -2.20 8.20
CA ALA A 203 -5.44 -3.02 6.99
C ALA A 203 -6.92 -3.17 6.58
N VAL A 204 -7.82 -3.34 7.54
CA VAL A 204 -9.27 -3.38 7.26
C VAL A 204 -9.74 -2.04 6.68
N ILE A 205 -9.31 -0.91 7.26
CA ILE A 205 -9.65 0.41 6.75
C ILE A 205 -9.08 0.62 5.35
N ALA A 206 -7.81 0.29 5.13
CA ALA A 206 -7.16 0.39 3.81
C ALA A 206 -7.86 -0.48 2.76
N ALA A 207 -8.26 -1.70 3.12
CA ALA A 207 -8.99 -2.61 2.23
C ALA A 207 -10.38 -2.04 1.85
N VAL A 208 -11.12 -1.49 2.81
CA VAL A 208 -12.41 -0.84 2.57
C VAL A 208 -12.23 0.38 1.66
N LEU A 209 -11.24 1.24 1.93
CA LEU A 209 -10.96 2.42 1.10
C LEU A 209 -10.53 2.02 -0.33
N LEU A 210 -9.71 0.98 -0.46
CA LEU A 210 -9.32 0.44 -1.77
C LEU A 210 -10.55 -0.08 -2.54
N ALA A 211 -11.40 -0.85 -1.90
CA ALA A 211 -12.62 -1.38 -2.52
C ALA A 211 -13.57 -0.26 -2.96
N LEU A 212 -13.79 0.74 -2.10
CA LEU A 212 -14.61 1.91 -2.44
C LEU A 212 -14.00 2.72 -3.59
N GLY A 213 -12.68 2.90 -3.58
CA GLY A 213 -11.95 3.57 -4.66
C GLY A 213 -12.12 2.83 -6.00
N ILE A 214 -11.92 1.52 -6.02
CA ILE A 214 -12.12 0.69 -7.22
C ILE A 214 -13.56 0.82 -7.75
N VAL A 215 -14.56 0.68 -6.87
CA VAL A 215 -15.98 0.83 -7.25
C VAL A 215 -16.24 2.22 -7.84
N THR A 216 -15.71 3.27 -7.22
CA THR A 216 -15.84 4.65 -7.70
C THR A 216 -15.24 4.82 -9.09
N VAL A 217 -14.02 4.37 -9.32
CA VAL A 217 -13.35 4.47 -10.62
C VAL A 217 -14.10 3.69 -11.70
N LEU A 218 -14.54 2.45 -11.40
CA LEU A 218 -15.33 1.65 -12.33
C LEU A 218 -16.68 2.31 -12.67
N PHE A 219 -17.34 2.90 -11.67
CA PHE A 219 -18.58 3.65 -11.88
C PHE A 219 -18.36 4.86 -12.79
N LEU A 220 -17.34 5.70 -12.50
CA LEU A 220 -16.98 6.84 -13.33
C LEU A 220 -16.63 6.43 -14.77
N ALA A 221 -15.79 5.44 -14.93
CA ALA A 221 -15.41 4.89 -16.24
C ALA A 221 -16.64 4.41 -17.04
N SER A 222 -17.57 3.73 -16.37
CA SER A 222 -18.82 3.27 -16.99
C SER A 222 -19.71 4.44 -17.45
N ARG A 223 -19.78 5.52 -16.65
CA ARG A 223 -20.54 6.74 -16.99
C ARG A 223 -19.93 7.47 -18.18
N ILE A 224 -18.62 7.66 -18.18
CA ILE A 224 -17.88 8.30 -19.27
C ILE A 224 -18.04 7.50 -20.57
N ARG A 225 -17.85 6.17 -20.53
CA ARG A 225 -18.05 5.29 -21.70
C ARG A 225 -19.47 5.40 -22.28
N ARG A 226 -20.50 5.43 -21.42
CA ARG A 226 -21.90 5.58 -21.85
C ARG A 226 -22.13 6.96 -22.51
N PHE A 227 -21.57 8.03 -21.94
CA PHE A 227 -21.68 9.37 -22.48
C PHE A 227 -21.01 9.47 -23.86
N LEU A 228 -19.78 8.95 -24.01
CA LEU A 228 -19.06 8.96 -25.27
C LEU A 228 -19.79 8.14 -26.36
N ARG A 229 -20.32 6.99 -26.02
CA ARG A 229 -21.13 6.17 -26.94
C ARG A 229 -22.36 6.92 -27.42
N ARG A 230 -23.10 7.56 -26.52
CA ARG A 230 -24.28 8.38 -26.90
C ARG A 230 -23.89 9.57 -27.78
N ARG A 231 -22.76 10.22 -27.52
CA ARG A 231 -22.23 11.29 -28.39
C ARG A 231 -21.86 10.77 -29.79
N ALA A 232 -21.21 9.64 -29.87
CA ALA A 232 -20.83 9.01 -31.13
C ALA A 232 -22.06 8.63 -31.97
N GLN A 233 -23.10 8.06 -31.36
CA GLN A 233 -24.36 7.73 -32.02
C GLN A 233 -25.05 8.98 -32.57
N ARG A 234 -25.20 10.04 -31.78
CA ARG A 234 -25.80 11.30 -32.23
C ARG A 234 -25.00 11.99 -33.35
N ARG A 235 -23.67 11.79 -33.42
CA ARG A 235 -22.84 12.27 -34.51
C ARG A 235 -23.03 11.44 -35.78
N ALA A 236 -23.18 10.12 -35.64
CA ALA A 236 -23.47 9.23 -36.78
C ALA A 236 -24.84 9.55 -37.41
N GLU A 237 -25.88 9.77 -36.59
CA GLU A 237 -27.22 10.16 -37.06
C GLU A 237 -27.25 11.51 -37.79
N LYS A 238 -26.35 12.43 -37.43
CA LYS A 238 -26.27 13.78 -38.08
C LYS A 238 -25.37 13.81 -39.33
N ARG A 239 -24.72 12.70 -39.69
CA ARG A 239 -23.99 12.63 -40.97
C ARG A 239 -24.98 12.45 -42.09
N PRO A 240 -25.00 13.37 -43.10
CA PRO A 240 -25.84 13.19 -44.30
C PRO A 240 -25.48 11.84 -44.94
N ALA A 241 -26.50 11.14 -45.42
CA ALA A 241 -26.31 9.96 -46.25
C ALA A 241 -25.34 10.31 -47.40
N PRO A 242 -24.38 9.47 -47.76
CA PRO A 242 -23.53 9.71 -48.91
C PRO A 242 -24.46 9.98 -50.10
N ALA A 243 -24.31 11.15 -50.74
CA ALA A 243 -25.04 11.49 -51.95
C ALA A 243 -24.94 10.33 -52.91
N GLY A 244 -26.09 9.76 -53.24
CA GLY A 244 -26.22 8.52 -53.98
C GLY A 244 -25.30 8.52 -55.19
N GLY A 245 -24.49 7.46 -55.28
CA GLY A 245 -23.66 7.23 -56.44
C GLY A 245 -24.51 7.31 -57.69
N LEU A 246 -24.07 8.14 -58.63
CA LEU A 246 -24.54 8.15 -60.02
C LEU A 246 -24.53 6.67 -60.47
N ARG A 247 -25.72 6.12 -60.73
CA ARG A 247 -25.84 4.91 -61.55
C ARG A 247 -25.23 5.28 -62.93
N PRO A 248 -24.29 4.60 -63.47
CA PRO A 248 -23.96 4.71 -64.87
C PRO A 248 -25.08 3.98 -65.63
N ASP A 249 -26.03 4.79 -66.13
CA ASP A 249 -26.95 4.34 -67.16
C ASP A 249 -26.18 4.30 -68.47
N GLY A 250 -26.15 3.14 -69.11
CA GLY A 250 -25.62 3.00 -70.44
C GLY A 250 -25.59 1.55 -70.89
#